data_c7b761640a17596d572ebb341976ba20
#
_entry.id   c7b761640a17596d572ebb341976ba20
#
_cell.length_a   1.000
_cell.length_b   1.000
_cell.length_c   1.000
_cell.angle_alpha   90.00
_cell.angle_beta   90.00
_cell.angle_gamma   90.00
#
_symmetry.space_group_name_H-M   'P 1'
#
loop_
_entity.id
_entity.type
_entity.pdbx_description
1 polymer ?
#
loop_
_entity_poly.entity_id
_entity_poly.type
_entity_poly.pdbx_seq_one_letter_code
_entity_poly.pdbx_strand_id
1 'polypeptide(L)'
;PAAVYELDPTRPYLPSSPYISKAVFEGKAFPSESHLWGPRGYYKAPYYTSVKEHFVSEIGYHGCPNRESLEKMFDKKYVYPWTNKETLEWNKQWNAKAVTPFESNIGKDRRNYLMTNQISKVFTEVPRDLDDFIFASQTVQAEAKKYFIEFWRTGKPYRNGILWWNLRDGWPIVSDAITDYYFSKKLAYYYIKRVQENTIVAVNDNLEVIAVNDTFGKVGGKVKITDIESGKTVFEKTFDI
;
A
#
# COMPACT_ATOMS: atom_id res chain seq x y z
N PRO A 1 -3.65 -27.13 13.08
CA PRO A 1 -4.77 -26.79 13.99
C PRO A 1 -4.65 -27.48 15.35
N ALA A 2 -4.43 -28.84 15.42
CA ALA A 2 -4.37 -29.56 16.69
C ALA A 2 -3.38 -28.95 17.70
N ALA A 3 -2.13 -28.72 17.29
CA ALA A 3 -1.12 -28.10 18.15
C ALA A 3 -1.52 -26.70 18.67
N VAL A 4 -2.24 -25.91 17.88
CA VAL A 4 -2.73 -24.60 18.34
C VAL A 4 -3.79 -24.76 19.43
N TYR A 5 -4.75 -25.66 19.26
CA TYR A 5 -5.77 -25.93 20.25
C TYR A 5 -5.18 -26.51 21.55
N GLU A 6 -4.12 -27.31 21.44
CA GLU A 6 -3.43 -27.89 22.58
C GLU A 6 -2.59 -26.86 23.36
N LEU A 7 -1.86 -26.01 22.64
CA LEU A 7 -0.89 -25.08 23.23
C LEU A 7 -1.46 -23.69 23.53
N ASP A 8 -2.54 -23.29 22.85
CA ASP A 8 -3.16 -21.97 23.02
C ASP A 8 -4.69 -22.05 22.83
N PRO A 9 -5.42 -22.66 23.77
CA PRO A 9 -6.87 -22.85 23.68
C PRO A 9 -7.68 -21.57 23.90
N THR A 10 -7.03 -20.49 24.32
CA THR A 10 -7.70 -19.25 24.74
C THR A 10 -7.93 -18.25 23.59
N ARG A 11 -7.20 -18.41 22.50
CA ARG A 11 -7.31 -17.52 21.32
C ARG A 11 -8.03 -18.21 20.16
N PRO A 12 -8.92 -17.47 19.44
CA PRO A 12 -9.51 -17.99 18.21
C PRO A 12 -8.41 -18.29 17.18
N TYR A 13 -8.57 -19.39 16.45
CA TYR A 13 -7.66 -19.78 15.37
C TYR A 13 -8.39 -19.77 14.05
N LEU A 14 -7.88 -19.00 13.09
CA LEU A 14 -8.33 -19.02 11.70
C LEU A 14 -7.51 -20.03 10.91
N PRO A 15 -8.13 -21.07 10.34
CA PRO A 15 -7.39 -22.14 9.65
C PRO A 15 -6.82 -21.75 8.28
N SER A 16 -7.26 -20.63 7.74
CA SER A 16 -6.74 -20.02 6.50
C SER A 16 -6.86 -18.51 6.55
N SER A 17 -6.19 -17.81 5.63
CA SER A 17 -6.35 -16.37 5.40
C SER A 17 -6.51 -16.14 3.89
N PRO A 18 -7.65 -15.54 3.43
CA PRO A 18 -8.84 -15.26 4.21
C PRO A 18 -9.57 -16.54 4.64
N TYR A 19 -10.30 -16.47 5.76
CA TYR A 19 -11.11 -17.56 6.24
C TYR A 19 -12.57 -17.39 5.83
N ILE A 20 -13.09 -18.35 5.08
CA ILE A 20 -14.49 -18.40 4.67
C ILE A 20 -15.21 -19.48 5.48
N SER A 21 -15.90 -19.07 6.54
CA SER A 21 -16.73 -19.98 7.33
C SER A 21 -17.96 -20.43 6.55
N LYS A 22 -18.63 -21.49 7.01
CA LYS A 22 -19.89 -21.93 6.43
C LYS A 22 -20.95 -20.83 6.42
N ALA A 23 -21.04 -20.04 7.47
CA ALA A 23 -21.99 -18.92 7.55
C ALA A 23 -21.68 -17.81 6.52
N VAL A 24 -20.40 -17.52 6.31
CA VAL A 24 -19.96 -16.56 5.27
C VAL A 24 -20.28 -17.11 3.88
N PHE A 25 -19.99 -18.38 3.62
CA PHE A 25 -20.28 -19.04 2.34
C PHE A 25 -21.79 -19.02 2.02
N GLU A 26 -22.63 -19.22 3.04
CA GLU A 26 -24.09 -19.21 2.91
C GLU A 26 -24.67 -17.77 2.90
N GLY A 27 -23.85 -16.72 2.95
CA GLY A 27 -24.30 -15.32 2.97
C GLY A 27 -24.97 -14.88 4.28
N LYS A 28 -24.81 -15.65 5.37
CA LYS A 28 -25.40 -15.37 6.70
C LYS A 28 -24.50 -14.53 7.59
N ALA A 29 -23.25 -14.33 7.22
CA ALA A 29 -22.27 -13.51 7.93
C ALA A 29 -21.30 -12.84 6.95
N PHE A 30 -20.61 -11.81 7.41
CA PHE A 30 -19.46 -11.24 6.69
C PHE A 30 -18.18 -11.94 7.10
N PRO A 31 -17.16 -12.01 6.22
CA PRO A 31 -15.81 -12.43 6.60
C PRO A 31 -15.26 -11.55 7.73
N SER A 32 -14.47 -12.12 8.62
CA SER A 32 -13.78 -11.35 9.67
C SER A 32 -12.61 -10.54 9.11
N GLU A 33 -12.03 -11.02 8.02
CA GLU A 33 -10.89 -10.43 7.34
C GLU A 33 -11.02 -10.50 5.82
N SER A 34 -10.20 -9.71 5.13
CA SER A 34 -10.17 -9.70 3.66
C SER A 34 -8.78 -9.43 3.11
N HIS A 35 -8.54 -9.94 1.89
CA HIS A 35 -7.38 -9.62 1.07
C HIS A 35 -7.79 -8.64 -0.02
N LEU A 36 -7.22 -7.43 0.00
CA LEU A 36 -7.58 -6.37 -0.95
C LEU A 36 -6.56 -6.25 -2.08
N TRP A 37 -6.49 -7.27 -2.92
CA TRP A 37 -5.61 -7.31 -4.08
C TRP A 37 -6.23 -6.80 -5.38
N GLY A 38 -7.45 -6.36 -5.41
CA GLY A 38 -8.28 -5.94 -6.53
C GLY A 38 -7.58 -5.37 -7.77
N PRO A 39 -8.24 -4.54 -8.55
CA PRO A 39 -7.72 -4.12 -9.85
C PRO A 39 -6.43 -3.29 -9.80
N ARG A 40 -5.97 -2.88 -8.60
CA ARG A 40 -4.75 -2.09 -8.36
C ARG A 40 -4.64 -0.89 -9.30
N GLY A 41 -5.78 -0.27 -9.63
CA GLY A 41 -5.85 0.96 -10.38
C GLY A 41 -5.64 2.16 -9.47
N TYR A 42 -6.64 3.05 -9.37
CA TYR A 42 -6.57 4.18 -8.45
C TYR A 42 -6.81 3.74 -6.99
N TYR A 43 -5.90 4.10 -6.09
CA TYR A 43 -5.93 3.64 -4.70
C TYR A 43 -7.10 4.19 -3.86
N LYS A 44 -7.76 5.27 -4.31
CA LYS A 44 -9.01 5.79 -3.71
C LYS A 44 -10.27 5.24 -4.38
N ALA A 45 -10.15 4.21 -5.25
CA ALA A 45 -11.33 3.61 -5.85
C ALA A 45 -12.22 2.94 -4.81
N PRO A 46 -13.57 2.90 -5.04
CA PRO A 46 -14.53 2.31 -4.09
C PRO A 46 -14.20 0.88 -3.67
N TYR A 47 -13.50 0.13 -4.51
CA TYR A 47 -13.01 -1.22 -4.18
C TYR A 47 -12.28 -1.28 -2.82
N TYR A 48 -11.48 -0.26 -2.48
CA TYR A 48 -10.68 -0.25 -1.26
C TYR A 48 -11.43 0.29 -0.05
N THR A 49 -12.53 0.99 -0.24
CA THR A 49 -13.27 1.71 0.81
C THR A 49 -14.64 1.13 1.13
N SER A 50 -15.20 0.29 0.24
CA SER A 50 -16.51 -0.35 0.43
C SER A 50 -16.46 -1.66 1.22
N VAL A 51 -15.32 -1.98 1.80
CA VAL A 51 -15.06 -3.21 2.57
C VAL A 51 -15.83 -3.20 3.88
N LYS A 52 -16.48 -4.32 4.18
CA LYS A 52 -17.30 -4.51 5.39
C LYS A 52 -16.59 -5.30 6.49
N GLU A 53 -15.45 -5.88 6.19
CA GLU A 53 -14.63 -6.63 7.11
C GLU A 53 -13.94 -5.71 8.12
N HIS A 54 -13.76 -6.21 9.34
CA HIS A 54 -13.09 -5.46 10.42
C HIS A 54 -11.57 -5.38 10.25
N PHE A 55 -10.99 -6.32 9.50
CA PHE A 55 -9.56 -6.49 9.37
C PHE A 55 -9.16 -6.71 7.90
N VAL A 56 -8.11 -6.05 7.47
CA VAL A 56 -7.48 -6.33 6.17
C VAL A 56 -6.16 -7.02 6.41
N SER A 57 -6.13 -8.32 6.14
CA SER A 57 -4.96 -9.17 6.35
C SER A 57 -3.94 -9.13 5.23
N GLU A 58 -4.33 -8.66 4.05
CA GLU A 58 -3.40 -8.33 2.96
C GLU A 58 -3.90 -7.18 2.10
N ILE A 59 -3.03 -6.21 1.88
CA ILE A 59 -3.21 -5.13 0.91
C ILE A 59 -1.84 -4.63 0.45
N GLY A 60 -1.64 -4.44 -0.84
CA GLY A 60 -0.36 -3.98 -1.37
C GLY A 60 -0.51 -3.02 -2.53
N TYR A 61 0.59 -2.35 -2.84
CA TYR A 61 0.68 -1.41 -3.95
C TYR A 61 2.11 -1.35 -4.48
N HIS A 62 2.29 -1.43 -5.79
CA HIS A 62 3.61 -1.55 -6.42
C HIS A 62 4.43 -0.28 -6.30
N GLY A 63 5.77 -0.44 -6.19
CA GLY A 63 6.70 0.68 -6.21
C GLY A 63 8.08 0.28 -6.73
N CYS A 64 8.63 1.11 -7.59
CA CYS A 64 9.95 0.90 -8.17
C CYS A 64 11.05 0.96 -7.08
N PRO A 65 12.07 0.09 -7.09
CA PRO A 65 13.26 0.25 -6.27
C PRO A 65 14.04 1.53 -6.59
N ASN A 66 14.92 1.95 -5.68
CA ASN A 66 15.84 3.07 -5.91
C ASN A 66 16.84 2.75 -7.03
N ARG A 67 17.41 3.78 -7.66
CA ARG A 67 18.37 3.64 -8.77
C ARG A 67 19.53 2.73 -8.40
N GLU A 68 20.15 2.92 -7.25
CA GLU A 68 21.31 2.13 -6.81
C GLU A 68 20.98 0.63 -6.67
N SER A 69 19.74 0.31 -6.35
CA SER A 69 19.26 -1.06 -6.26
C SER A 69 18.98 -1.65 -7.63
N LEU A 70 18.43 -0.85 -8.55
CA LEU A 70 18.26 -1.26 -9.96
C LEU A 70 19.61 -1.55 -10.62
N GLU A 71 20.63 -0.71 -10.38
CA GLU A 71 21.99 -0.90 -10.92
C GLU A 71 22.68 -2.16 -10.38
N LYS A 72 22.33 -2.62 -9.17
CA LYS A 72 22.78 -3.90 -8.62
C LYS A 72 21.96 -5.09 -9.14
N MET A 73 20.71 -4.85 -9.51
CA MET A 73 19.75 -5.89 -9.88
C MET A 73 19.82 -6.28 -11.35
N PHE A 74 20.14 -5.31 -12.21
CA PHE A 74 20.12 -5.42 -13.66
C PHE A 74 21.51 -5.27 -14.29
N ASP A 75 21.76 -5.96 -15.39
CA ASP A 75 22.90 -5.65 -16.24
C ASP A 75 22.82 -4.18 -16.69
N LYS A 76 23.96 -3.49 -16.75
CA LYS A 76 24.04 -2.05 -17.05
C LYS A 76 23.17 -1.60 -18.23
N LYS A 77 23.08 -2.39 -19.29
CA LYS A 77 22.27 -2.09 -20.49
C LYS A 77 20.77 -2.27 -20.31
N TYR A 78 20.32 -2.89 -19.19
CA TYR A 78 18.93 -3.18 -18.88
C TYR A 78 18.41 -2.42 -17.65
N VAL A 79 19.22 -1.57 -17.03
CA VAL A 79 18.79 -0.71 -15.91
C VAL A 79 17.64 0.21 -16.35
N TYR A 80 17.74 0.74 -17.58
CA TYR A 80 16.65 1.50 -18.18
C TYR A 80 15.48 0.55 -18.53
N PRO A 81 14.22 0.85 -18.09
CA PRO A 81 13.15 -0.15 -18.11
C PRO A 81 12.63 -0.50 -19.51
N TRP A 82 12.63 0.45 -20.44
CA TRP A 82 11.97 0.27 -21.73
C TRP A 82 12.93 0.02 -22.89
N THR A 83 12.55 -0.92 -23.78
CA THR A 83 13.18 -1.05 -25.10
C THR A 83 12.68 0.01 -26.07
N ASN A 84 11.43 0.45 -25.88
CA ASN A 84 10.82 1.56 -26.63
C ASN A 84 10.17 2.55 -25.64
N LYS A 85 10.65 3.78 -25.62
CA LYS A 85 10.17 4.85 -24.74
C LYS A 85 8.75 5.32 -25.08
N GLU A 86 8.37 5.29 -26.33
CA GLU A 86 7.06 5.79 -26.79
C GLU A 86 5.95 4.82 -26.41
N THR A 87 6.17 3.53 -26.67
CA THR A 87 5.20 2.47 -26.40
C THR A 87 5.30 1.92 -24.98
N LEU A 88 6.35 2.29 -24.21
CA LEU A 88 6.66 1.73 -22.88
C LEU A 88 6.82 0.20 -22.91
N GLU A 89 7.44 -0.31 -23.96
CA GLU A 89 7.75 -1.73 -24.07
C GLU A 89 8.88 -2.10 -23.10
N TRP A 90 8.58 -2.97 -22.15
CA TRP A 90 9.50 -3.38 -21.09
C TRP A 90 10.60 -4.30 -21.58
N ASN A 91 11.83 -4.08 -21.12
CA ASN A 91 12.91 -4.98 -21.45
C ASN A 91 12.78 -6.33 -20.70
N LYS A 92 13.48 -7.34 -21.22
CA LYS A 92 13.37 -8.71 -20.74
C LYS A 92 13.78 -8.93 -19.29
N GLN A 93 14.73 -8.14 -18.76
CA GLN A 93 15.16 -8.30 -17.36
C GLN A 93 14.13 -7.71 -16.39
N TRP A 94 13.51 -6.58 -16.72
CA TRP A 94 12.42 -6.04 -15.93
C TRP A 94 11.23 -7.00 -15.90
N ASN A 95 10.88 -7.60 -17.04
CA ASN A 95 9.83 -8.60 -17.09
C ASN A 95 10.18 -9.83 -16.22
N ALA A 96 11.42 -10.30 -16.25
CA ALA A 96 11.87 -11.41 -15.41
C ALA A 96 11.85 -11.11 -13.90
N LYS A 97 11.95 -9.82 -13.52
CA LYS A 97 11.95 -9.39 -12.11
C LYS A 97 10.56 -8.99 -11.59
N ALA A 98 9.54 -8.96 -12.43
CA ALA A 98 8.23 -8.45 -12.08
C ALA A 98 7.07 -9.40 -12.39
N VAL A 99 7.29 -10.45 -13.16
CA VAL A 99 6.26 -11.43 -13.55
C VAL A 99 6.26 -12.63 -12.62
N THR A 100 5.09 -13.10 -12.22
CA THR A 100 4.93 -14.37 -11.53
C THR A 100 4.46 -15.47 -12.50
N PRO A 101 4.80 -16.76 -12.26
CA PRO A 101 4.36 -17.87 -13.12
C PRO A 101 2.84 -17.98 -13.25
N PHE A 102 2.08 -17.55 -12.26
CA PHE A 102 0.62 -17.60 -12.22
C PHE A 102 -0.08 -16.52 -13.04
N GLU A 103 0.66 -15.50 -13.49
CA GLU A 103 0.13 -14.37 -14.25
C GLU A 103 0.36 -14.49 -15.76
N SER A 104 0.84 -15.63 -16.22
CA SER A 104 1.21 -15.91 -17.63
C SER A 104 0.07 -15.68 -18.64
N ASN A 105 -1.19 -15.75 -18.21
CA ASN A 105 -2.36 -15.57 -19.05
C ASN A 105 -2.80 -14.11 -19.25
N ILE A 106 -2.11 -13.13 -18.63
CA ILE A 106 -2.58 -11.74 -18.56
C ILE A 106 -1.54 -10.74 -19.11
N GLY A 107 -0.66 -11.19 -19.95
CA GLY A 107 0.43 -10.40 -20.53
C GLY A 107 1.74 -10.56 -19.77
N LYS A 108 2.82 -10.64 -20.50
CA LYS A 108 4.18 -10.90 -19.97
C LYS A 108 4.73 -9.79 -19.07
N ASP A 109 4.12 -8.62 -19.06
CA ASP A 109 4.54 -7.39 -18.41
C ASP A 109 3.55 -6.87 -17.36
N ARG A 110 2.59 -7.70 -16.95
CA ARG A 110 1.47 -7.29 -16.10
C ARG A 110 1.87 -6.51 -14.85
N ARG A 111 2.89 -6.97 -14.12
CA ARG A 111 3.35 -6.29 -12.90
C ARG A 111 3.99 -4.93 -13.20
N ASN A 112 4.76 -4.85 -14.27
CA ASN A 112 5.31 -3.59 -14.75
C ASN A 112 4.20 -2.67 -15.24
N TYR A 113 3.21 -3.23 -15.98
CA TYR A 113 2.02 -2.49 -16.41
C TYR A 113 1.24 -1.91 -15.21
N LEU A 114 1.17 -2.62 -14.08
CA LEU A 114 0.55 -2.07 -12.87
C LEU A 114 1.21 -0.76 -12.44
N MET A 115 2.54 -0.69 -12.41
CA MET A 115 3.24 0.55 -12.06
C MET A 115 2.90 1.71 -13.02
N THR A 116 2.96 1.48 -14.32
CA THR A 116 2.64 2.52 -15.31
C THR A 116 1.17 2.94 -15.24
N ASN A 117 0.25 1.98 -15.08
CA ASN A 117 -1.17 2.26 -14.90
C ASN A 117 -1.44 3.05 -13.61
N GLN A 118 -0.79 2.70 -12.50
CA GLN A 118 -0.93 3.39 -11.23
C GLN A 118 -0.40 4.83 -11.31
N ILE A 119 0.75 5.03 -11.96
CA ILE A 119 1.30 6.37 -12.20
C ILE A 119 0.32 7.20 -13.03
N SER A 120 -0.22 6.65 -14.13
CA SER A 120 -1.15 7.37 -15.01
C SER A 120 -2.49 7.76 -14.38
N LYS A 121 -2.83 7.19 -13.21
CA LYS A 121 -4.03 7.56 -12.44
C LYS A 121 -3.80 8.77 -11.52
N VAL A 122 -2.56 9.11 -11.24
CA VAL A 122 -2.17 10.19 -10.32
C VAL A 122 -1.47 11.32 -11.06
N PHE A 123 -0.61 10.98 -12.02
CA PHE A 123 0.11 11.91 -12.87
C PHE A 123 -0.52 11.91 -14.27
N THR A 124 -0.43 13.04 -14.97
CA THR A 124 -1.00 13.19 -16.31
C THR A 124 -0.40 12.19 -17.31
N GLU A 125 0.88 11.87 -17.15
CA GLU A 125 1.58 10.90 -17.99
C GLU A 125 2.62 10.09 -17.19
N VAL A 126 3.07 8.99 -17.77
CA VAL A 126 4.17 8.19 -17.22
C VAL A 126 5.49 8.83 -17.61
N PRO A 127 6.34 9.23 -16.64
CA PRO A 127 7.64 9.83 -16.95
C PRO A 127 8.52 8.88 -17.77
N ARG A 128 9.27 9.45 -18.71
CA ARG A 128 10.17 8.70 -19.62
C ARG A 128 11.62 8.69 -19.14
N ASP A 129 11.99 9.58 -18.24
CA ASP A 129 13.26 9.54 -17.54
C ASP A 129 13.21 8.50 -16.39
N LEU A 130 14.31 7.85 -16.11
CA LEU A 130 14.34 6.79 -15.11
C LEU A 130 14.15 7.33 -13.69
N ASP A 131 14.77 8.46 -13.36
CA ASP A 131 14.68 9.01 -12.00
C ASP A 131 13.29 9.58 -11.75
N ASP A 132 12.71 10.24 -12.71
CA ASP A 132 11.33 10.73 -12.64
C ASP A 132 10.34 9.58 -12.58
N PHE A 133 10.59 8.47 -13.30
CA PHE A 133 9.77 7.26 -13.20
C PHE A 133 9.85 6.61 -11.82
N ILE A 134 11.06 6.49 -11.26
CA ILE A 134 11.27 5.97 -9.90
C ILE A 134 10.51 6.85 -8.90
N PHE A 135 10.68 8.17 -8.99
CA PHE A 135 10.01 9.13 -8.11
C PHE A 135 8.49 9.02 -8.20
N ALA A 136 7.93 9.05 -9.40
CA ALA A 136 6.48 8.94 -9.62
C ALA A 136 5.93 7.60 -9.09
N SER A 137 6.62 6.48 -9.39
CA SER A 137 6.22 5.16 -8.93
C SER A 137 6.25 5.04 -7.40
N GLN A 138 7.29 5.54 -6.75
CA GLN A 138 7.41 5.52 -5.30
C GLN A 138 6.41 6.47 -4.62
N THR A 139 6.13 7.62 -5.24
CA THR A 139 5.11 8.57 -4.73
C THR A 139 3.74 7.92 -4.72
N VAL A 140 3.34 7.28 -5.81
CA VAL A 140 2.04 6.60 -5.90
C VAL A 140 1.95 5.43 -4.90
N GLN A 141 3.02 4.65 -4.73
CA GLN A 141 3.07 3.61 -3.70
C GLN A 141 2.93 4.19 -2.28
N ALA A 142 3.63 5.27 -2.00
CA ALA A 142 3.64 5.91 -0.68
C ALA A 142 2.27 6.50 -0.32
N GLU A 143 1.66 7.23 -1.24
CA GLU A 143 0.33 7.80 -1.07
C GLU A 143 -0.75 6.73 -0.92
N ALA A 144 -0.68 5.63 -1.70
CA ALA A 144 -1.62 4.53 -1.59
C ALA A 144 -1.55 3.85 -0.22
N LYS A 145 -0.35 3.48 0.24
CA LYS A 145 -0.16 2.83 1.53
C LYS A 145 -0.52 3.74 2.70
N LYS A 146 -0.16 5.03 2.63
CA LYS A 146 -0.60 6.05 3.58
C LYS A 146 -2.13 6.10 3.66
N TYR A 147 -2.80 6.25 2.52
CA TYR A 147 -4.25 6.33 2.43
C TYR A 147 -4.94 5.09 3.03
N PHE A 148 -4.47 3.88 2.72
CA PHE A 148 -5.02 2.65 3.28
C PHE A 148 -4.91 2.61 4.81
N ILE A 149 -3.77 2.97 5.37
CA ILE A 149 -3.55 2.97 6.83
C ILE A 149 -4.41 4.05 7.50
N GLU A 150 -4.44 5.26 6.97
CA GLU A 150 -5.27 6.35 7.50
C GLU A 150 -6.75 6.00 7.45
N PHE A 151 -7.24 5.43 6.34
CA PHE A 151 -8.63 4.98 6.18
C PHE A 151 -9.01 3.94 7.23
N TRP A 152 -8.13 2.97 7.52
CA TRP A 152 -8.37 1.98 8.57
C TRP A 152 -8.34 2.59 9.96
N ARG A 153 -7.35 3.39 10.25
CA ARG A 153 -7.18 4.03 11.57
C ARG A 153 -8.31 4.99 11.91
N THR A 154 -8.76 5.78 10.96
CA THR A 154 -9.87 6.73 11.16
C THR A 154 -11.25 6.06 11.23
N GLY A 155 -11.36 4.80 10.89
CA GLY A 155 -12.58 4.00 10.95
C GLY A 155 -12.82 3.25 12.25
N LYS A 156 -12.02 3.47 13.29
CA LYS A 156 -12.21 2.87 14.61
C LYS A 156 -13.53 3.30 15.26
N PRO A 157 -14.15 2.46 16.10
CA PRO A 157 -13.73 1.11 16.51
C PRO A 157 -14.11 -0.01 15.53
N TYR A 158 -14.77 0.29 14.42
CA TYR A 158 -15.24 -0.73 13.49
C TYR A 158 -14.09 -1.41 12.75
N ARG A 159 -13.10 -0.62 12.27
CA ARG A 159 -11.90 -1.11 11.58
C ARG A 159 -10.79 -1.34 12.59
N ASN A 160 -10.38 -2.62 12.73
CA ASN A 160 -9.51 -3.04 13.83
C ASN A 160 -8.05 -3.23 13.43
N GLY A 161 -7.76 -3.47 12.15
CA GLY A 161 -6.38 -3.64 11.72
C GLY A 161 -6.17 -3.80 10.24
N ILE A 162 -4.94 -3.57 9.85
CA ILE A 162 -4.47 -3.66 8.47
C ILE A 162 -3.05 -4.22 8.45
N LEU A 163 -2.81 -5.27 7.64
CA LEU A 163 -1.49 -5.80 7.31
C LEU A 163 -1.17 -5.44 5.86
N TRP A 164 -0.33 -4.46 5.68
CA TRP A 164 0.11 -4.07 4.35
C TRP A 164 1.26 -4.95 3.85
N TRP A 165 1.17 -5.40 2.61
CA TRP A 165 2.17 -6.20 1.94
C TRP A 165 3.16 -5.29 1.19
N ASN A 166 4.47 -5.36 1.42
CA ASN A 166 5.14 -6.05 2.49
C ASN A 166 6.38 -5.24 2.94
N LEU A 167 7.04 -5.68 3.99
CA LEU A 167 8.15 -4.94 4.59
C LEU A 167 9.40 -4.94 3.71
N ARG A 168 9.83 -6.13 3.22
CA ARG A 168 11.08 -6.30 2.50
C ARG A 168 11.00 -7.40 1.45
N ASP A 169 11.68 -7.19 0.34
CA ASP A 169 11.87 -8.20 -0.69
C ASP A 169 12.82 -9.32 -0.24
N GLY A 170 12.45 -10.57 -0.53
CA GLY A 170 13.26 -11.74 -0.23
C GLY A 170 14.32 -12.07 -1.30
N TRP A 171 14.24 -11.43 -2.47
CA TRP A 171 15.17 -11.57 -3.61
C TRP A 171 15.12 -10.30 -4.47
N PRO A 172 16.09 -10.08 -5.39
CA PRO A 172 16.10 -8.90 -6.26
C PRO A 172 14.89 -8.89 -7.21
N ILE A 173 13.85 -8.16 -6.83
CA ILE A 173 12.55 -8.07 -7.53
C ILE A 173 12.01 -6.65 -7.50
N VAL A 174 11.13 -6.31 -8.43
CA VAL A 174 10.29 -5.11 -8.40
C VAL A 174 8.93 -5.49 -7.84
N SER A 175 8.56 -4.94 -6.68
CA SER A 175 7.41 -5.44 -5.90
C SER A 175 6.70 -4.37 -5.08
N ASP A 176 5.75 -4.83 -4.24
CA ASP A 176 5.00 -4.02 -3.27
C ASP A 176 5.81 -3.69 -1.99
N ALA A 177 7.00 -4.28 -1.80
CA ALA A 177 7.83 -4.04 -0.62
C ALA A 177 8.24 -2.56 -0.48
N ILE A 178 8.34 -2.10 0.77
CA ILE A 178 8.76 -0.73 1.09
C ILE A 178 10.26 -0.59 1.34
N THR A 179 10.92 -1.73 1.53
CA THR A 179 12.38 -1.88 1.57
C THR A 179 12.75 -2.96 0.56
N ASP A 180 13.65 -2.67 -0.35
CA ASP A 180 14.04 -3.62 -1.37
C ASP A 180 15.02 -4.70 -0.84
N TYR A 181 15.39 -5.63 -1.70
CA TYR A 181 16.31 -6.73 -1.35
C TYR A 181 17.64 -6.24 -0.79
N TYR A 182 18.14 -5.11 -1.27
CA TYR A 182 19.42 -4.52 -0.86
C TYR A 182 19.31 -3.61 0.37
N PHE A 183 18.18 -3.67 1.11
CA PHE A 183 17.87 -2.86 2.29
C PHE A 183 17.68 -1.35 2.01
N SER A 184 17.55 -0.97 0.75
CA SER A 184 17.25 0.42 0.39
C SER A 184 15.78 0.72 0.64
N LYS A 185 15.52 1.79 1.38
CA LYS A 185 14.17 2.22 1.76
C LYS A 185 13.54 3.03 0.64
N LYS A 186 12.35 2.61 0.18
CA LYS A 186 11.53 3.38 -0.76
C LYS A 186 10.80 4.51 -0.01
N LEU A 187 10.25 5.47 -0.73
CA LEU A 187 9.49 6.59 -0.16
C LEU A 187 8.38 6.12 0.80
N ALA A 188 7.69 5.04 0.45
CA ALA A 188 6.62 4.45 1.25
C ALA A 188 7.05 4.05 2.67
N TYR A 189 8.33 3.70 2.89
CA TYR A 189 8.85 3.43 4.24
C TYR A 189 8.65 4.63 5.18
N TYR A 190 8.97 5.82 4.71
CA TYR A 190 8.88 7.03 5.52
C TYR A 190 7.45 7.50 5.74
N TYR A 191 6.58 7.30 4.76
CA TYR A 191 5.15 7.58 4.86
C TYR A 191 4.48 6.67 5.89
N ILE A 192 4.72 5.36 5.80
CA ILE A 192 4.19 4.38 6.74
C ILE A 192 4.68 4.64 8.16
N LYS A 193 5.98 4.96 8.32
CA LYS A 193 6.53 5.32 9.63
C LYS A 193 5.74 6.45 10.31
N ARG A 194 5.35 7.49 9.56
CA ARG A 194 4.56 8.61 10.09
C ARG A 194 3.13 8.21 10.43
N VAL A 195 2.45 7.52 9.50
CA VAL A 195 1.02 7.20 9.69
C VAL A 195 0.79 6.04 10.65
N GLN A 196 1.85 5.38 11.10
CA GLN A 196 1.83 4.37 12.17
C GLN A 196 2.34 4.90 13.52
N GLU A 197 2.59 6.20 13.67
CA GLU A 197 2.78 6.81 14.98
C GLU A 197 1.53 6.58 15.84
N ASN A 198 1.71 6.43 17.15
CA ASN A 198 0.61 6.13 18.06
C ASN A 198 -0.51 7.18 18.02
N THR A 199 -0.17 8.42 17.78
CA THR A 199 -1.14 9.51 17.61
C THR A 199 -0.96 10.13 16.23
N ILE A 200 -2.05 10.21 15.48
CA ILE A 200 -2.07 10.87 14.16
C ILE A 200 -3.29 11.77 14.01
N VAL A 201 -3.18 12.70 13.09
CA VAL A 201 -4.31 13.45 12.55
C VAL A 201 -4.38 13.16 11.05
N ALA A 202 -5.54 12.76 10.57
CA ALA A 202 -5.78 12.49 9.16
C ALA A 202 -7.06 13.19 8.68
N VAL A 203 -7.19 13.36 7.38
CA VAL A 203 -8.39 13.89 6.74
C VAL A 203 -9.01 12.75 5.93
N ASN A 204 -10.26 12.43 6.20
CA ASN A 204 -10.98 11.39 5.47
C ASN A 204 -11.56 11.92 4.14
N ASP A 205 -12.20 11.03 3.37
CA ASP A 205 -12.79 11.39 2.06
C ASP A 205 -14.00 12.35 2.16
N ASN A 206 -14.59 12.49 3.37
CA ASN A 206 -15.62 13.48 3.64
C ASN A 206 -15.07 14.85 4.06
N LEU A 207 -13.74 15.04 3.99
CA LEU A 207 -13.03 16.24 4.45
C LEU A 207 -13.16 16.47 5.96
N GLU A 208 -13.41 15.42 6.73
CA GLU A 208 -13.43 15.51 8.19
C GLU A 208 -12.00 15.32 8.72
N VAL A 209 -11.61 16.19 9.64
CA VAL A 209 -10.31 16.11 10.32
C VAL A 209 -10.48 15.23 11.55
N ILE A 210 -9.82 14.07 11.55
CA ILE A 210 -9.94 13.04 12.59
C ILE A 210 -8.60 12.86 13.29
N ALA A 211 -8.59 13.01 14.61
CA ALA A 211 -7.45 12.66 15.46
C ALA A 211 -7.65 11.23 16.00
N VAL A 212 -6.59 10.43 15.95
CA VAL A 212 -6.57 9.05 16.42
C VAL A 212 -5.47 8.91 17.47
N ASN A 213 -5.83 8.37 18.64
CA ASN A 213 -4.91 8.07 19.73
C ASN A 213 -4.95 6.56 20.02
N ASP A 214 -3.84 5.88 19.79
CA ASP A 214 -3.66 4.43 20.07
C ASP A 214 -2.85 4.20 21.35
N THR A 215 -2.67 5.24 22.19
CA THR A 215 -2.06 5.11 23.52
C THR A 215 -3.14 4.88 24.60
N PHE A 216 -2.70 4.50 25.80
CA PHE A 216 -3.59 4.40 26.96
C PHE A 216 -3.81 5.74 27.68
N GLY A 217 -3.05 6.77 27.34
CA GLY A 217 -3.11 8.09 27.96
C GLY A 217 -3.84 9.12 27.10
N LYS A 218 -4.28 10.19 27.72
CA LYS A 218 -4.81 11.34 26.98
C LYS A 218 -3.70 12.05 26.22
N VAL A 219 -4.02 12.45 25.00
CA VAL A 219 -3.10 13.21 24.14
C VAL A 219 -3.79 14.48 23.67
N GLY A 220 -3.20 15.62 24.00
CA GLY A 220 -3.61 16.91 23.47
C GLY A 220 -2.73 17.37 22.34
N GLY A 221 -3.28 18.15 21.43
CA GLY A 221 -2.53 18.69 20.30
C GLY A 221 -3.26 19.81 19.58
N LYS A 222 -2.59 20.33 18.57
CA LYS A 222 -3.11 21.36 17.68
C LYS A 222 -2.98 20.90 16.24
N VAL A 223 -4.06 20.94 15.49
CA VAL A 223 -4.05 20.72 14.03
C VAL A 223 -4.19 22.06 13.32
N LYS A 224 -3.39 22.23 12.28
CA LYS A 224 -3.42 23.39 11.40
C LYS A 224 -3.40 22.92 9.96
N ILE A 225 -4.37 23.38 9.16
CA ILE A 225 -4.40 23.17 7.70
C ILE A 225 -4.08 24.50 7.05
N THR A 226 -3.10 24.49 6.16
CA THR A 226 -2.64 25.68 5.44
C THR A 226 -2.83 25.43 3.94
N ASP A 227 -3.43 26.39 3.27
CA ASP A 227 -3.48 26.38 1.80
C ASP A 227 -2.07 26.54 1.25
N ILE A 228 -1.68 25.65 0.35
CA ILE A 228 -0.29 25.53 -0.09
C ILE A 228 0.13 26.66 -1.02
N GLU A 229 -0.81 27.22 -1.80
CA GLU A 229 -0.54 28.27 -2.77
C GLU A 229 -0.47 29.64 -2.08
N SER A 230 -1.45 29.93 -1.23
CA SER A 230 -1.53 31.23 -0.56
C SER A 230 -0.78 31.32 0.77
N GLY A 231 -0.40 30.18 1.35
CA GLY A 231 0.18 30.08 2.69
C GLY A 231 -0.80 30.41 3.82
N LYS A 232 -2.08 30.64 3.52
CA LYS A 232 -3.09 31.01 4.52
C LYS A 232 -3.57 29.80 5.31
N THR A 233 -3.77 29.98 6.61
CA THR A 233 -4.40 28.98 7.46
C THR A 233 -5.90 28.95 7.15
N VAL A 234 -6.39 27.80 6.70
CA VAL A 234 -7.80 27.56 6.36
C VAL A 234 -8.56 26.83 7.48
N PHE A 235 -7.82 26.14 8.36
CA PHE A 235 -8.38 25.48 9.53
C PHE A 235 -7.34 25.40 10.64
N GLU A 236 -7.77 25.65 11.87
CA GLU A 236 -6.94 25.48 13.06
C GLU A 236 -7.82 25.08 14.24
N LYS A 237 -7.45 24.03 14.96
CA LYS A 237 -8.18 23.54 16.14
C LYS A 237 -7.25 22.82 17.11
N THR A 238 -7.43 23.04 18.40
CA THR A 238 -6.89 22.20 19.47
C THR A 238 -7.79 21.00 19.73
N PHE A 239 -7.20 19.87 20.11
CA PHE A 239 -7.91 18.68 20.52
C PHE A 239 -7.31 18.07 21.78
N ASP A 240 -8.13 17.31 22.52
CA ASP A 240 -7.74 16.49 23.67
C ASP A 240 -8.53 15.16 23.55
N ILE A 241 -7.80 14.05 23.35
CA ILE A 241 -8.38 12.72 23.06
C ILE A 241 -7.69 11.60 23.83
#